data_92224856382656c00d642189cc8d8a0f
#
_entry.id   92224856382656c00d642189cc8d8a0f
#
_cell.length_a   1.000
_cell.length_b   1.000
_cell.length_c   1.000
_cell.angle_alpha   90.00
_cell.angle_beta   90.00
_cell.angle_gamma   90.00
#
_symmetry.space_group_name_H-M   'P 1'
#
loop_
_entity.id
_entity.type
_entity.pdbx_description
1 polymer ?
#
loop_
_entity_poly.entity_id
_entity_poly.type
_entity_poly.pdbx_seq_one_letter_code
_entity_poly.pdbx_strand_id
1 'polypeptide(L)'
;GVIQSIYGLGLSLENVLLSLNEDSADAKARVQGAIDGLNQVIRDLRAYILDLKPRQMGEGGLIVGIQRLVVEFKAHTFVDVNLVHPEKGLKNLPETHSLALFHICQETLANAAKHAKAKNVNISMWETKDRALMEIRDDGIGFDMEKMRAAIGHGLANMHTRVQSVGGDVEITSHINDGTTVLAWVPRHARA
;
A
#
# COMPACT_ATOMS: atom_id res chain seq x y z
N GLY A 1 1.22 13.01 -14.69
CA GLY A 1 1.16 11.53 -14.74
C GLY A 1 2.51 10.92 -15.09
N VAL A 2 2.61 9.59 -15.17
CA VAL A 2 3.86 8.84 -15.40
C VAL A 2 4.62 9.32 -16.65
N ILE A 3 3.90 9.59 -17.74
CA ILE A 3 4.51 10.11 -18.99
C ILE A 3 5.17 11.47 -18.77
N GLN A 4 4.55 12.37 -18.02
CA GLN A 4 5.11 13.68 -17.69
C GLN A 4 6.35 13.57 -16.83
N SER A 5 6.37 12.60 -15.88
CA SER A 5 7.53 12.32 -15.04
C SER A 5 8.70 11.77 -15.85
N ILE A 6 8.44 10.85 -16.81
CA ILE A 6 9.45 10.30 -17.72
C ILE A 6 10.03 11.44 -18.61
N TYR A 7 9.18 12.31 -19.13
CA TYR A 7 9.60 13.43 -19.97
C TYR A 7 10.46 14.44 -19.19
N GLY A 8 10.05 14.78 -17.95
CA GLY A 8 10.82 15.64 -17.05
C GLY A 8 12.20 15.07 -16.70
N LEU A 9 12.31 13.75 -16.56
CA LEU A 9 13.59 13.05 -16.36
C LEU A 9 14.49 13.11 -17.60
N GLY A 10 13.92 12.93 -18.80
CA GLY A 10 14.65 13.09 -20.05
C GLY A 10 15.30 14.47 -20.14
N LEU A 11 14.52 15.52 -19.92
CA LEU A 11 15.01 16.90 -19.90
C LEU A 11 16.07 17.15 -18.82
N SER A 12 15.95 16.53 -17.66
CA SER A 12 16.92 16.65 -16.57
C SER A 12 18.26 16.02 -16.96
N LEU A 13 18.25 14.85 -17.60
CA LEU A 13 19.44 14.16 -18.09
C LEU A 13 20.11 14.93 -19.25
N GLU A 14 19.33 15.53 -20.15
CA GLU A 14 19.86 16.39 -21.21
C GLU A 14 20.60 17.61 -20.64
N ASN A 15 20.01 18.26 -19.61
CA ASN A 15 20.67 19.37 -18.91
C ASN A 15 21.96 18.95 -18.20
N VAL A 16 22.04 17.71 -17.68
CA VAL A 16 23.28 17.16 -17.12
C VAL A 16 24.33 17.00 -18.19
N LEU A 17 23.99 16.47 -19.35
CA LEU A 17 24.89 16.34 -20.48
C LEU A 17 25.48 17.69 -20.93
N LEU A 18 24.65 18.75 -20.91
CA LEU A 18 25.08 20.10 -21.26
C LEU A 18 26.00 20.73 -20.18
N SER A 19 25.87 20.35 -18.92
CA SER A 19 26.64 20.89 -17.79
C SER A 19 27.89 20.04 -17.42
N LEU A 20 28.18 18.99 -18.15
CA LEU A 20 29.39 18.14 -17.91
C LEU A 20 30.73 18.89 -17.96
N ASN A 21 30.77 20.12 -18.49
CA ASN A 21 31.93 20.98 -18.52
C ASN A 21 31.93 22.08 -17.43
N GLU A 22 30.89 22.12 -16.58
CA GLU A 22 30.75 23.06 -15.49
C GLU A 22 30.98 22.38 -14.12
N ASP A 23 30.94 23.13 -13.05
CA ASP A 23 31.29 22.72 -11.69
C ASP A 23 30.72 21.33 -11.31
N SER A 24 31.60 20.42 -10.92
CA SER A 24 31.26 18.99 -10.65
C SER A 24 30.19 18.77 -9.57
N ALA A 25 29.99 19.76 -8.67
CA ALA A 25 29.00 19.70 -7.60
C ALA A 25 27.56 19.86 -8.14
N ASP A 26 27.36 20.80 -9.07
CA ASP A 26 26.04 21.03 -9.68
C ASP A 26 25.64 19.86 -10.59
N ALA A 27 26.58 19.32 -11.37
CA ALA A 27 26.35 18.14 -12.18
C ALA A 27 25.95 16.93 -11.32
N LYS A 28 26.62 16.71 -10.19
CA LYS A 28 26.29 15.63 -9.25
C LYS A 28 24.89 15.78 -8.65
N ALA A 29 24.51 17.00 -8.26
CA ALA A 29 23.17 17.27 -7.73
C ALA A 29 22.07 17.01 -8.78
N ARG A 30 22.30 17.39 -10.03
CA ARG A 30 21.37 17.15 -11.15
C ARG A 30 21.24 15.68 -11.49
N VAL A 31 22.33 14.92 -11.50
CA VAL A 31 22.32 13.45 -11.68
C VAL A 31 21.55 12.79 -10.56
N GLN A 32 21.78 13.20 -9.31
CA GLN A 32 21.04 12.65 -8.16
C GLN A 32 19.54 12.94 -8.28
N GLY A 33 19.15 14.15 -8.66
CA GLY A 33 17.75 14.51 -8.88
C GLY A 33 17.10 13.68 -10.00
N ALA A 34 17.85 13.39 -11.09
CA ALA A 34 17.36 12.52 -12.14
C ALA A 34 17.18 11.07 -11.70
N ILE A 35 18.10 10.53 -10.89
CA ILE A 35 18.00 9.19 -10.29
C ILE A 35 16.79 9.11 -9.37
N ASP A 36 16.59 10.11 -8.52
CA ASP A 36 15.46 10.14 -7.57
C ASP A 36 14.13 10.20 -8.32
N GLY A 37 14.06 11.00 -9.38
CA GLY A 37 12.90 11.07 -10.26
C GLY A 37 12.64 9.74 -10.99
N LEU A 38 13.66 9.07 -11.51
CA LEU A 38 13.53 7.76 -12.15
C LEU A 38 13.00 6.71 -11.16
N ASN A 39 13.53 6.72 -9.95
CA ASN A 39 13.04 5.85 -8.88
C ASN A 39 11.58 6.15 -8.53
N GLN A 40 11.16 7.42 -8.59
CA GLN A 40 9.74 7.76 -8.40
C GLN A 40 8.86 7.21 -9.53
N VAL A 41 9.27 7.36 -10.79
CA VAL A 41 8.53 6.78 -11.93
C VAL A 41 8.42 5.26 -11.83
N ILE A 42 9.48 4.59 -11.41
CA ILE A 42 9.46 3.14 -11.19
C ILE A 42 8.44 2.78 -10.09
N ARG A 43 8.40 3.53 -8.99
CA ARG A 43 7.39 3.33 -7.93
C ARG A 43 5.96 3.53 -8.47
N ASP A 44 5.75 4.60 -9.22
CA ASP A 44 4.42 4.92 -9.78
C ASP A 44 3.95 3.85 -10.78
N LEU A 45 4.83 3.36 -11.65
CA LEU A 45 4.52 2.28 -12.59
C LEU A 45 4.18 0.97 -11.86
N ARG A 46 4.96 0.62 -10.85
CA ARG A 46 4.71 -0.58 -10.04
C ARG A 46 3.38 -0.50 -9.31
N ALA A 47 3.10 0.65 -8.70
CA ALA A 47 1.82 0.91 -8.05
C ALA A 47 0.65 0.84 -9.05
N TYR A 48 0.84 1.35 -10.27
CA TYR A 48 -0.17 1.28 -11.33
C TYR A 48 -0.45 -0.16 -11.76
N ILE A 49 0.60 -0.99 -11.88
CA ILE A 49 0.46 -2.43 -12.16
C ILE A 49 -0.30 -3.13 -11.03
N LEU A 50 -0.03 -2.74 -9.78
CA LEU A 50 -0.73 -3.27 -8.61
C LEU A 50 -2.23 -2.86 -8.59
N ASP A 51 -2.58 -1.69 -9.10
CA ASP A 51 -3.95 -1.13 -9.11
C ASP A 51 -4.81 -1.67 -10.28
N LEU A 52 -4.19 -1.87 -11.46
CA LEU A 52 -4.92 -2.21 -12.69
C LEU A 52 -5.37 -3.66 -12.78
N LYS A 53 -4.82 -4.57 -11.99
CA LYS A 53 -5.28 -5.97 -11.99
C LYS A 53 -6.51 -6.09 -11.10
N PRO A 54 -7.71 -6.40 -11.64
CA PRO A 54 -8.85 -6.76 -10.83
C PRO A 54 -8.48 -8.03 -10.04
N ARG A 55 -8.20 -7.86 -8.76
CA ARG A 55 -7.78 -8.97 -7.92
C ARG A 55 -9.00 -9.54 -7.24
N GLN A 56 -9.29 -10.75 -7.62
CA GLN A 56 -10.24 -11.59 -6.91
C GLN A 56 -9.45 -12.33 -5.82
N MET A 57 -10.06 -12.51 -4.67
CA MET A 57 -9.49 -13.32 -3.58
C MET A 57 -9.14 -14.74 -4.06
N GLY A 58 -9.88 -15.23 -5.08
CA GLY A 58 -9.67 -16.52 -5.72
C GLY A 58 -10.05 -17.70 -4.82
N GLU A 59 -9.84 -18.91 -5.33
CA GLU A 59 -10.02 -20.13 -4.57
C GLU A 59 -8.98 -20.23 -3.43
N GLY A 60 -9.39 -20.74 -2.28
CA GLY A 60 -8.52 -20.92 -1.10
C GLY A 60 -8.78 -19.93 0.04
N GLY A 61 -9.69 -18.98 -0.13
CA GLY A 61 -10.13 -18.07 0.94
C GLY A 61 -9.15 -16.93 1.25
N LEU A 62 -9.46 -16.18 2.32
CA LEU A 62 -8.79 -14.92 2.66
C LEU A 62 -7.27 -15.05 2.81
N ILE A 63 -6.78 -16.03 3.57
CA ILE A 63 -5.34 -16.17 3.84
C ILE A 63 -4.56 -16.45 2.55
N VAL A 64 -5.06 -17.37 1.71
CA VAL A 64 -4.40 -17.69 0.42
C VAL A 64 -4.43 -16.49 -0.52
N GLY A 65 -5.53 -15.74 -0.53
CA GLY A 65 -5.64 -14.50 -1.29
C GLY A 65 -4.60 -13.45 -0.84
N ILE A 66 -4.45 -13.24 0.47
CA ILE A 66 -3.46 -12.31 1.03
C ILE A 66 -2.02 -12.79 0.77
N GLN A 67 -1.74 -14.08 0.90
CA GLN A 67 -0.42 -14.63 0.56
C GLN A 67 -0.04 -14.34 -0.90
N ARG A 68 -0.98 -14.48 -1.84
CA ARG A 68 -0.77 -14.12 -3.25
C ARG A 68 -0.50 -12.62 -3.41
N LEU A 69 -1.27 -11.76 -2.73
CA LEU A 69 -1.03 -10.31 -2.73
C LEU A 69 0.38 -9.98 -2.23
N VAL A 70 0.82 -10.60 -1.16
CA VAL A 70 2.16 -10.39 -0.57
C VAL A 70 3.25 -10.81 -1.55
N VAL A 71 3.14 -11.98 -2.17
CA VAL A 71 4.12 -12.46 -3.16
C VAL A 71 4.22 -11.48 -4.33
N GLU A 72 3.08 -11.04 -4.85
CA GLU A 72 3.04 -10.11 -5.97
C GLU A 72 3.55 -8.71 -5.56
N PHE A 73 3.20 -8.23 -4.38
CA PHE A 73 3.71 -6.97 -3.84
C PHE A 73 5.23 -6.98 -3.70
N LYS A 74 5.81 -8.03 -3.09
CA LYS A 74 7.28 -8.20 -2.97
C LYS A 74 7.97 -8.24 -4.32
N ALA A 75 7.39 -8.93 -5.30
CA ALA A 75 7.94 -9.01 -6.64
C ALA A 75 8.02 -7.65 -7.35
N HIS A 76 7.16 -6.69 -6.99
CA HIS A 76 7.07 -5.40 -7.66
C HIS A 76 7.62 -4.22 -6.85
N THR A 77 7.92 -4.34 -5.56
CA THR A 77 8.21 -3.17 -4.71
C THR A 77 9.55 -3.18 -3.98
N PHE A 78 10.28 -4.26 -3.93
CA PHE A 78 11.47 -4.43 -3.06
C PHE A 78 11.22 -4.15 -1.57
N VAL A 79 9.95 -4.12 -1.15
CA VAL A 79 9.57 -3.95 0.25
C VAL A 79 9.45 -5.32 0.88
N ASP A 80 10.05 -5.51 2.05
CA ASP A 80 9.88 -6.74 2.79
C ASP A 80 8.51 -6.78 3.44
N VAL A 81 7.84 -7.94 3.33
CA VAL A 81 6.55 -8.16 3.97
C VAL A 81 6.64 -9.37 4.88
N ASN A 82 6.29 -9.15 6.14
CA ASN A 82 6.09 -10.21 7.11
C ASN A 82 4.58 -10.43 7.29
N LEU A 83 4.12 -11.67 7.10
CA LEU A 83 2.72 -12.05 7.24
C LEU A 83 2.57 -13.07 8.36
N VAL A 84 1.85 -12.71 9.41
CA VAL A 84 1.50 -13.56 10.54
C VAL A 84 -0.01 -13.82 10.52
N HIS A 85 -0.41 -15.08 10.57
CA HIS A 85 -1.82 -15.46 10.60
C HIS A 85 -2.03 -16.75 11.42
N PRO A 86 -3.24 -17.06 11.89
CA PRO A 86 -3.53 -18.29 12.60
C PRO A 86 -3.27 -19.51 11.73
N GLU A 87 -2.66 -20.58 12.26
CA GLU A 87 -2.37 -21.82 11.53
C GLU A 87 -3.61 -22.45 10.89
N LYS A 88 -4.75 -22.40 11.58
CA LYS A 88 -6.03 -22.93 11.08
C LYS A 88 -6.74 -21.99 10.12
N GLY A 89 -6.14 -20.84 9.81
CA GLY A 89 -6.76 -19.76 9.05
C GLY A 89 -7.95 -19.13 9.78
N LEU A 90 -8.61 -18.19 9.14
CA LEU A 90 -9.87 -17.60 9.61
C LEU A 90 -11.04 -18.44 9.05
N LYS A 91 -11.23 -19.64 9.63
CA LYS A 91 -12.25 -20.58 9.15
C LYS A 91 -13.65 -20.04 9.45
N ASN A 92 -14.55 -20.30 8.50
CA ASN A 92 -15.97 -19.93 8.58
C ASN A 92 -16.26 -18.41 8.59
N LEU A 93 -15.31 -17.58 8.14
CA LEU A 93 -15.61 -16.18 7.88
C LEU A 93 -16.52 -16.09 6.63
N PRO A 94 -17.65 -15.36 6.66
CA PRO A 94 -18.46 -15.16 5.46
C PRO A 94 -17.64 -14.60 4.30
N GLU A 95 -17.98 -14.99 3.08
CA GLU A 95 -17.23 -14.58 1.89
C GLU A 95 -17.19 -13.04 1.75
N THR A 96 -18.30 -12.36 2.00
CA THR A 96 -18.39 -10.89 1.98
C THR A 96 -17.45 -10.23 2.98
N HIS A 97 -17.29 -10.82 4.18
CA HIS A 97 -16.38 -10.34 5.23
C HIS A 97 -14.91 -10.59 4.85
N SER A 98 -14.64 -11.76 4.26
CA SER A 98 -13.33 -12.10 3.72
C SER A 98 -12.92 -11.14 2.61
N LEU A 99 -13.83 -10.83 1.68
CA LEU A 99 -13.61 -9.87 0.60
C LEU A 99 -13.37 -8.45 1.13
N ALA A 100 -14.09 -8.03 2.18
CA ALA A 100 -13.86 -6.72 2.80
C ALA A 100 -12.43 -6.61 3.34
N LEU A 101 -11.95 -7.58 4.13
CA LEU A 101 -10.56 -7.60 4.64
C LEU A 101 -9.54 -7.72 3.50
N PHE A 102 -9.81 -8.55 2.50
CA PHE A 102 -8.94 -8.68 1.34
C PHE A 102 -8.72 -7.34 0.61
N HIS A 103 -9.79 -6.58 0.37
CA HIS A 103 -9.70 -5.28 -0.27
C HIS A 103 -9.03 -4.22 0.61
N ILE A 104 -9.19 -4.27 1.94
CA ILE A 104 -8.42 -3.43 2.86
C ILE A 104 -6.92 -3.72 2.72
N CYS A 105 -6.53 -4.99 2.71
CA CYS A 105 -5.14 -5.38 2.52
C CYS A 105 -4.59 -4.88 1.18
N GLN A 106 -5.35 -5.08 0.10
CA GLN A 106 -4.97 -4.62 -1.24
C GLN A 106 -4.74 -3.11 -1.30
N GLU A 107 -5.69 -2.33 -0.79
CA GLU A 107 -5.61 -0.86 -0.78
C GLU A 107 -4.46 -0.36 0.10
N THR A 108 -4.27 -0.97 1.28
CA THR A 108 -3.17 -0.60 2.18
C THR A 108 -1.81 -0.88 1.55
N LEU A 109 -1.63 -2.04 0.92
CA LEU A 109 -0.41 -2.36 0.19
C LEU A 109 -0.18 -1.43 -1.01
N ALA A 110 -1.24 -1.08 -1.75
CA ALA A 110 -1.15 -0.12 -2.84
C ALA A 110 -0.72 1.27 -2.34
N ASN A 111 -1.27 1.73 -1.20
CA ASN A 111 -0.88 2.99 -0.57
C ASN A 111 0.57 2.95 -0.07
N ALA A 112 1.02 1.85 0.52
CA ALA A 112 2.41 1.67 0.92
C ALA A 112 3.35 1.75 -0.28
N ALA A 113 3.02 1.10 -1.40
CA ALA A 113 3.81 1.15 -2.63
C ALA A 113 3.90 2.56 -3.23
N LYS A 114 2.79 3.31 -3.21
CA LYS A 114 2.68 4.65 -3.82
C LYS A 114 3.31 5.74 -2.98
N HIS A 115 3.10 5.69 -1.67
CA HIS A 115 3.24 6.86 -0.82
C HIS A 115 4.21 6.68 0.35
N ALA A 116 4.33 5.46 0.90
CA ALA A 116 5.01 5.28 2.17
C ALA A 116 6.53 5.38 2.09
N LYS A 117 7.16 5.03 0.97
CA LYS A 117 8.63 4.82 0.89
C LYS A 117 9.12 3.83 1.96
N ALA A 118 8.27 2.90 2.37
CA ALA A 118 8.55 1.90 3.37
C ALA A 118 9.62 0.91 2.91
N LYS A 119 10.33 0.35 3.86
CA LYS A 119 11.24 -0.80 3.66
C LYS A 119 10.57 -2.09 4.12
N ASN A 120 9.73 -2.01 5.13
CA ASN A 120 9.06 -3.15 5.73
C ASN A 120 7.56 -2.90 5.88
N VAL A 121 6.76 -3.94 5.64
CA VAL A 121 5.33 -4.00 5.95
C VAL A 121 5.08 -5.24 6.78
N ASN A 122 4.39 -5.08 7.91
CA ASN A 122 3.95 -6.18 8.75
C ASN A 122 2.44 -6.34 8.62
N ILE A 123 1.98 -7.55 8.33
CA ILE A 123 0.56 -7.91 8.26
C ILE A 123 0.33 -8.94 9.35
N SER A 124 -0.54 -8.64 10.29
CA SER A 124 -0.93 -9.54 11.38
C SER A 124 -2.42 -9.80 11.33
N MET A 125 -2.82 -11.05 11.37
CA MET A 125 -4.22 -11.46 11.38
C MET A 125 -4.50 -12.35 12.57
N TRP A 126 -5.61 -12.11 13.23
CA TRP A 126 -6.06 -12.93 14.36
C TRP A 126 -7.57 -12.92 14.49
N GLU A 127 -8.08 -13.75 15.36
CA GLU A 127 -9.50 -13.80 15.66
C GLU A 127 -9.76 -13.73 17.16
N THR A 128 -10.87 -13.12 17.51
CA THR A 128 -11.50 -13.21 18.83
C THR A 128 -12.74 -14.08 18.73
N LYS A 129 -13.50 -14.20 19.82
CA LYS A 129 -14.78 -14.92 19.81
C LYS A 129 -15.72 -14.40 18.72
N ASP A 130 -15.78 -13.07 18.54
CA ASP A 130 -16.82 -12.41 17.75
C ASP A 130 -16.28 -11.68 16.50
N ARG A 131 -14.96 -11.51 16.38
CA ARG A 131 -14.35 -10.70 15.32
C ARG A 131 -13.16 -11.40 14.68
N ALA A 132 -12.98 -11.17 13.39
CA ALA A 132 -11.73 -11.38 12.69
C ALA A 132 -11.06 -10.01 12.51
N LEU A 133 -9.77 -9.92 12.82
CA LEU A 133 -9.00 -8.68 12.81
C LEU A 133 -7.78 -8.82 11.91
N MET A 134 -7.41 -7.71 11.31
CA MET A 134 -6.21 -7.58 10.50
C MET A 134 -5.57 -6.23 10.77
N GLU A 135 -4.29 -6.25 11.14
CA GLU A 135 -3.44 -5.07 11.27
C GLU A 135 -2.38 -5.09 10.17
N ILE A 136 -2.19 -3.95 9.52
CA ILE A 136 -1.15 -3.75 8.53
C ILE A 136 -0.39 -2.50 8.92
N ARG A 137 0.91 -2.64 9.15
CA ARG A 137 1.79 -1.55 9.54
C ARG A 137 2.97 -1.44 8.57
N ASP A 138 3.19 -0.25 8.02
CA ASP A 138 4.40 0.10 7.29
C ASP A 138 5.33 0.97 8.14
N ASP A 139 6.63 0.93 7.84
CA ASP A 139 7.68 1.74 8.45
C ASP A 139 8.04 2.98 7.59
N GLY A 140 7.10 3.46 6.80
CA GLY A 140 7.31 4.53 5.84
C GLY A 140 7.31 5.93 6.45
N ILE A 141 7.21 6.93 5.55
CA ILE A 141 7.26 8.35 5.94
C ILE A 141 5.98 8.83 6.65
N GLY A 142 4.92 8.03 6.65
CA GLY A 142 3.63 8.42 7.21
C GLY A 142 3.07 9.71 6.60
N PHE A 143 1.99 10.20 7.19
CA PHE A 143 1.32 11.44 6.76
C PHE A 143 0.54 12.09 7.91
N ASP A 144 0.18 13.37 7.70
CA ASP A 144 -0.66 14.14 8.60
C ASP A 144 -2.14 13.78 8.35
N MET A 145 -2.78 13.13 9.32
CA MET A 145 -4.15 12.68 9.24
C MET A 145 -5.16 13.83 9.07
N GLU A 146 -4.90 15.00 9.67
CA GLU A 146 -5.82 16.14 9.57
C GLU A 146 -5.80 16.73 8.15
N LYS A 147 -4.61 16.88 7.57
CA LYS A 147 -4.46 17.35 6.19
C LYS A 147 -5.04 16.33 5.19
N MET A 148 -4.90 15.05 5.45
CA MET A 148 -5.44 14.00 4.58
C MET A 148 -6.97 13.97 4.60
N ARG A 149 -7.61 14.19 5.76
CA ARG A 149 -9.08 14.30 5.86
C ARG A 149 -9.63 15.47 5.04
N ALA A 150 -8.91 16.59 4.99
CA ALA A 150 -9.27 17.75 4.18
C ALA A 150 -9.09 17.53 2.68
N ALA A 151 -8.17 16.66 2.26
CA ALA A 151 -7.83 16.40 0.86
C ALA A 151 -8.70 15.34 0.16
N ILE A 152 -9.77 14.81 0.81
CA ILE A 152 -10.71 13.80 0.28
C ILE A 152 -9.99 12.70 -0.50
N GLY A 153 -9.22 11.87 0.17
CA GLY A 153 -8.64 10.66 -0.41
C GLY A 153 -9.71 9.57 -0.59
N HIS A 154 -10.10 9.28 -1.82
CA HIS A 154 -11.11 8.27 -2.13
C HIS A 154 -10.78 6.88 -1.55
N GLY A 155 -9.49 6.51 -1.45
CA GLY A 155 -9.05 5.22 -0.91
C GLY A 155 -9.44 5.00 0.54
N LEU A 156 -9.16 5.95 1.43
CA LEU A 156 -9.47 5.82 2.86
C LEU A 156 -10.99 5.78 3.11
N ALA A 157 -11.76 6.62 2.39
CA ALA A 157 -13.22 6.61 2.48
C ALA A 157 -13.80 5.27 1.99
N ASN A 158 -13.25 4.70 0.92
CA ASN A 158 -13.64 3.40 0.39
C ASN A 158 -13.37 2.26 1.38
N MET A 159 -12.27 2.30 2.13
CA MET A 159 -11.97 1.32 3.17
C MET A 159 -13.07 1.30 4.24
N HIS A 160 -13.44 2.47 4.79
CA HIS A 160 -14.52 2.58 5.78
C HIS A 160 -15.85 2.04 5.24
N THR A 161 -16.26 2.49 4.05
CA THR A 161 -17.53 2.05 3.44
C THR A 161 -17.58 0.53 3.27
N ARG A 162 -16.48 -0.10 2.84
CA ARG A 162 -16.42 -1.56 2.62
C ARG A 162 -16.59 -2.36 3.90
N VAL A 163 -15.86 -2.01 4.97
CA VAL A 163 -15.96 -2.77 6.22
C VAL A 163 -17.28 -2.49 6.94
N GLN A 164 -17.81 -1.27 6.87
CA GLN A 164 -19.10 -0.90 7.44
C GLN A 164 -20.25 -1.65 6.77
N SER A 165 -20.20 -1.90 5.46
CA SER A 165 -21.21 -2.66 4.74
C SER A 165 -21.39 -4.10 5.25
N VAL A 166 -20.38 -4.64 5.94
CA VAL A 166 -20.43 -5.97 6.57
C VAL A 166 -20.46 -5.91 8.10
N GLY A 167 -20.73 -4.72 8.67
CA GLY A 167 -20.84 -4.51 10.11
C GLY A 167 -19.52 -4.48 10.86
N GLY A 168 -18.42 -4.27 10.14
CA GLY A 168 -17.07 -4.07 10.66
C GLY A 168 -16.68 -2.60 10.77
N ASP A 169 -15.40 -2.35 11.05
CA ASP A 169 -14.81 -1.01 11.07
C ASP A 169 -13.32 -1.06 10.74
N VAL A 170 -12.75 0.10 10.41
CA VAL A 170 -11.32 0.28 10.17
C VAL A 170 -10.82 1.54 10.84
N GLU A 171 -9.72 1.41 11.55
CA GLU A 171 -8.98 2.51 12.16
C GLU A 171 -7.65 2.70 11.43
N ILE A 172 -7.33 3.94 11.08
CA ILE A 172 -6.10 4.30 10.40
C ILE A 172 -5.39 5.33 11.25
N THR A 173 -4.15 5.02 11.61
CA THR A 173 -3.27 5.92 12.34
C THR A 173 -1.99 6.13 11.55
N SER A 174 -1.55 7.37 11.43
CA SER A 174 -0.31 7.73 10.76
C SER A 174 0.30 8.96 11.39
N HIS A 175 1.61 8.96 11.52
CA HIS A 175 2.39 10.11 11.96
C HIS A 175 3.57 10.31 11.01
N ILE A 176 3.94 11.57 10.80
CA ILE A 176 5.06 11.90 9.92
C ILE A 176 6.34 11.24 10.47
N ASN A 177 7.04 10.48 9.61
CA ASN A 177 8.24 9.68 9.89
C ASN A 177 8.05 8.48 10.83
N ASP A 178 6.80 8.05 11.09
CA ASP A 178 6.50 6.87 11.94
C ASP A 178 5.64 5.83 11.19
N GLY A 179 5.48 6.00 9.88
CA GLY A 179 4.72 5.08 9.04
C GLY A 179 3.21 5.18 9.22
N THR A 180 2.51 4.14 8.78
CA THR A 180 1.05 4.03 8.86
C THR A 180 0.63 2.69 9.40
N THR A 181 -0.39 2.69 10.24
CA THR A 181 -1.06 1.48 10.74
C THR A 181 -2.52 1.51 10.34
N VAL A 182 -2.98 0.43 9.72
CA VAL A 182 -4.37 0.18 9.39
C VAL A 182 -4.85 -1.03 10.18
N LEU A 183 -5.79 -0.84 11.08
CA LEU A 183 -6.44 -1.89 11.87
C LEU A 183 -7.88 -2.05 11.40
N ALA A 184 -8.20 -3.17 10.77
CA ALA A 184 -9.54 -3.49 10.31
C ALA A 184 -10.10 -4.70 11.06
N TRP A 185 -11.41 -4.71 11.29
CA TRP A 185 -12.09 -5.88 11.83
C TRP A 185 -13.46 -6.07 11.19
N VAL A 186 -13.89 -7.31 11.13
CA VAL A 186 -15.23 -7.70 10.70
C VAL A 186 -15.83 -8.70 11.68
N PRO A 187 -17.16 -8.78 11.82
CA PRO A 187 -17.79 -9.84 12.60
C PRO A 187 -17.45 -11.22 12.04
N ARG A 188 -17.35 -12.24 12.88
CA ARG A 188 -17.12 -13.63 12.42
C ARG A 188 -18.36 -14.28 11.83
N HIS A 189 -19.51 -13.77 12.17
CA HIS A 189 -20.81 -14.27 11.69
C HIS A 189 -21.55 -13.14 10.98
N ALA A 190 -22.24 -13.47 9.89
CA ALA A 190 -23.14 -12.50 9.27
C ALA A 190 -24.22 -12.09 10.30
N ARG A 191 -24.58 -10.80 10.30
CA ARG A 191 -25.78 -10.37 11.04
C ARG A 191 -26.99 -11.07 10.40
N ALA A 192 -27.78 -11.73 11.24
CA ALA A 192 -29.07 -12.30 10.83
C ALA A 192 -30.03 -11.19 10.37
#